data_d5e96e2409c845df392e89a2326b5ca2
#
_entry.id   d5e96e2409c845df392e89a2326b5ca2
#
_cell.length_a   1.000
_cell.length_b   1.000
_cell.length_c   1.000
_cell.angle_alpha   90.00
_cell.angle_beta   90.00
_cell.angle_gamma   90.00
#
_symmetry.space_group_name_H-M   'P 1'
#
loop_
_entity.id
_entity.type
_entity.pdbx_description
1 polymer ?
#
loop_
_entity_poly.entity_id
_entity_poly.type
_entity_poly.pdbx_seq_one_letter_code
_entity_poly.pdbx_strand_id
1 'polypeptide(L)'
;IALAAAADLTRTVNYVIDSGSLPMQVGDKGKLTIDVSGVIENVRVLSDQTGDIVFDISKTTFADYPAFNSITAAQRIQLTNTDKYFDDVLNNWTTNIVAGDILRFDVISVNQIRRVLISLKLKL
;
A
#
# COMPACT_ATOMS: atom_id res chain seq x y z
N ILE A 1 14.21 -6.57 -34.47
CA ILE A 1 14.70 -6.36 -33.09
C ILE A 1 13.65 -6.74 -32.10
N ALA A 2 14.03 -7.52 -31.16
CA ALA A 2 13.14 -7.95 -30.11
C ALA A 2 12.96 -6.81 -29.10
N LEU A 3 11.71 -6.56 -28.75
CA LEU A 3 11.34 -5.60 -27.71
C LEU A 3 10.67 -6.32 -26.54
N ALA A 4 10.91 -7.62 -26.42
CA ALA A 4 10.27 -8.45 -25.41
C ALA A 4 10.55 -7.97 -23.99
N ALA A 5 11.69 -7.35 -23.76
CA ALA A 5 12.06 -6.85 -22.44
C ALA A 5 11.09 -5.79 -21.92
N ALA A 6 10.37 -5.10 -22.80
CA ALA A 6 9.38 -4.10 -22.38
C ALA A 6 8.25 -4.73 -21.55
N ALA A 7 7.96 -6.01 -21.75
CA ALA A 7 6.90 -6.70 -21.03
C ALA A 7 7.20 -6.88 -19.53
N ASP A 8 8.49 -6.75 -19.15
CA ASP A 8 8.91 -6.98 -17.77
C ASP A 8 9.14 -5.69 -16.98
N LEU A 9 8.65 -4.56 -17.50
CA LEU A 9 8.79 -3.29 -16.81
C LEU A 9 7.95 -3.27 -15.54
N THR A 10 8.59 -2.89 -14.47
CA THR A 10 7.94 -2.76 -13.16
C THR A 10 8.33 -1.44 -12.51
N ARG A 11 7.51 -1.02 -11.56
CA ARG A 11 7.80 0.11 -10.67
C ARG A 11 7.44 -0.29 -9.26
N THR A 12 8.26 0.12 -8.32
CA THR A 12 7.94 -0.04 -6.89
C THR A 12 7.57 1.32 -6.33
N VAL A 13 6.42 1.35 -5.69
CA VAL A 13 5.93 2.54 -4.98
C VAL A 13 6.10 2.28 -3.50
N ASN A 14 6.81 3.17 -2.82
CA ASN A 14 7.11 3.05 -1.40
C ASN A 14 6.40 4.14 -0.62
N TYR A 15 5.83 3.78 0.53
CA TYR A 15 5.23 4.73 1.44
C TYR A 15 5.62 4.39 2.87
N VAL A 16 6.09 5.40 3.61
CA VAL A 16 6.48 5.24 5.01
C VAL A 16 5.44 5.88 5.90
N ILE A 17 4.97 5.13 6.89
CA ILE A 17 4.16 5.67 7.99
C ILE A 17 5.06 5.66 9.22
N ASP A 18 5.30 6.83 9.80
CA ASP A 18 6.22 7.01 10.92
C ASP A 18 5.59 7.90 11.98
N SER A 19 5.38 7.36 13.16
CA SER A 19 4.84 8.11 14.30
C SER A 19 5.93 8.70 15.18
N GLY A 20 7.21 8.53 14.81
CA GLY A 20 8.33 9.03 15.59
C GLY A 20 8.49 8.30 16.91
N SER A 21 8.67 9.05 17.99
CA SER A 21 8.82 8.50 19.33
C SER A 21 7.48 8.26 20.04
N LEU A 22 6.36 8.67 19.44
CA LEU A 22 5.04 8.51 20.03
C LEU A 22 4.38 7.24 19.50
N PRO A 23 3.44 6.64 20.26
CA PRO A 23 2.65 5.53 19.77
C PRO A 23 1.90 5.91 18.49
N MET A 24 1.87 4.99 17.51
CA MET A 24 1.09 5.20 16.29
C MET A 24 -0.39 5.20 16.60
N GLN A 25 -1.12 6.12 15.99
CA GLN A 25 -2.57 6.24 16.14
C GLN A 25 -3.28 5.67 14.92
N VAL A 26 -4.53 5.25 15.09
CA VAL A 26 -5.40 4.86 13.98
C VAL A 26 -5.79 6.06 13.14
N GLY A 27 -6.22 5.82 11.90
CA GLY A 27 -6.75 6.83 11.01
C GLY A 27 -5.91 7.05 9.76
N ASP A 28 -6.24 8.11 9.05
CA ASP A 28 -5.58 8.52 7.79
C ASP A 28 -4.12 8.89 8.06
N LYS A 29 -3.20 8.23 7.35
CA LYS A 29 -1.76 8.45 7.48
C LYS A 29 -1.14 9.09 6.24
N GLY A 30 -1.98 9.63 5.37
CA GLY A 30 -1.51 10.38 4.22
C GLY A 30 -1.84 9.74 2.89
N LYS A 31 -1.46 10.46 1.85
CA LYS A 31 -1.82 10.15 0.49
C LYS A 31 -0.61 10.16 -0.41
N LEU A 32 -0.71 9.44 -1.52
CA LEU A 32 0.35 9.32 -2.50
C LEU A 32 -0.27 9.32 -3.89
N THR A 33 0.23 10.17 -4.77
CA THR A 33 -0.18 10.17 -6.19
C THR A 33 0.74 9.26 -6.98
N ILE A 34 0.16 8.40 -7.82
CA ILE A 34 0.90 7.51 -8.70
C ILE A 34 0.78 7.99 -10.13
N ASP A 35 1.92 8.27 -10.77
CA ASP A 35 1.96 8.85 -12.12
C ASP A 35 2.21 7.84 -13.23
N VAL A 36 2.06 6.56 -12.93
CA VAL A 36 2.20 5.49 -13.93
C VAL A 36 0.99 4.59 -13.89
N SER A 37 0.63 4.04 -15.03
CA SER A 37 -0.44 3.06 -15.13
C SER A 37 0.16 1.66 -15.02
N GLY A 38 -0.51 0.77 -14.29
CA GLY A 38 -0.04 -0.59 -14.14
C GLY A 38 -0.96 -1.42 -13.27
N VAL A 39 -0.50 -2.60 -12.90
CA VAL A 39 -1.23 -3.54 -12.06
C VAL A 39 -0.40 -3.85 -10.83
N ILE A 40 -1.00 -3.77 -9.65
CA ILE A 40 -0.32 -4.16 -8.41
C ILE A 40 -0.09 -5.68 -8.45
N GLU A 41 1.17 -6.10 -8.39
CA GLU A 41 1.55 -7.52 -8.38
C GLU A 41 1.71 -8.08 -6.97
N ASN A 42 2.22 -7.26 -6.07
CA ASN A 42 2.40 -7.67 -4.68
C ASN A 42 2.51 -6.47 -3.76
N VAL A 43 2.37 -6.75 -2.48
CA VAL A 43 2.60 -5.78 -1.41
C VAL A 43 3.59 -6.39 -0.42
N ARG A 44 4.50 -5.56 0.05
CA ARG A 44 5.49 -5.92 1.06
C ARG A 44 5.48 -4.87 2.14
N VAL A 45 5.54 -5.31 3.39
CA VAL A 45 5.59 -4.40 4.54
C VAL A 45 6.74 -4.78 5.45
N LEU A 46 7.49 -3.79 5.87
CA LEU A 46 8.55 -3.93 6.86
C LEU A 46 8.25 -3.00 8.02
N SER A 47 8.31 -3.52 9.23
CA SER A 47 8.08 -2.77 10.46
C SER A 47 9.39 -2.55 11.21
N ASP A 48 9.44 -1.50 12.03
CA ASP A 48 10.58 -1.21 12.90
C ASP A 48 10.73 -2.22 14.03
N GLN A 49 9.65 -2.91 14.39
CA GLN A 49 9.68 -3.88 15.47
C GLN A 49 8.52 -4.88 15.31
N THR A 50 8.64 -6.00 16.01
CA THR A 50 7.58 -7.00 16.09
C THR A 50 6.36 -6.41 16.80
N GLY A 51 5.19 -6.60 16.20
CA GLY A 51 3.94 -6.10 16.76
C GLY A 51 2.77 -6.43 15.86
N ASP A 52 1.68 -5.70 16.07
CA ASP A 52 0.44 -5.88 15.32
C ASP A 52 0.08 -4.58 14.62
N ILE A 53 -0.33 -4.68 13.37
CA ILE A 53 -0.92 -3.57 12.64
C ILE A 53 -1.87 -4.10 11.58
N VAL A 54 -3.01 -3.44 11.45
CA VAL A 54 -3.92 -3.64 10.32
C VAL A 54 -4.09 -2.30 9.64
N PHE A 55 -3.89 -2.26 8.34
CA PHE A 55 -4.16 -1.04 7.59
C PHE A 55 -4.84 -1.36 6.27
N ASP A 56 -5.52 -0.35 5.74
CA ASP A 56 -6.22 -0.40 4.47
C ASP A 56 -5.61 0.59 3.49
N ILE A 57 -5.73 0.28 2.22
CA ILE A 57 -5.37 1.19 1.14
C ILE A 57 -6.64 1.51 0.37
N SER A 58 -6.88 2.79 0.16
CA SER A 58 -8.01 3.29 -0.63
C SER A 58 -7.50 4.07 -1.83
N LYS A 59 -8.33 4.19 -2.84
CA LYS A 59 -7.96 4.85 -4.10
C LYS A 59 -9.05 5.81 -4.54
N THR A 60 -8.63 6.91 -5.17
CA THR A 60 -9.51 7.84 -5.85
C THR A 60 -8.80 8.45 -7.05
N THR A 61 -9.53 9.21 -7.83
CA THR A 61 -8.98 10.05 -8.90
C THR A 61 -8.94 11.50 -8.44
N PHE A 62 -8.23 12.35 -9.17
CA PHE A 62 -8.20 13.78 -8.88
C PHE A 62 -9.62 14.37 -8.96
N ALA A 63 -10.40 13.93 -9.94
CA ALA A 63 -11.77 14.44 -10.13
C ALA A 63 -12.71 14.04 -9.00
N ASP A 64 -12.55 12.86 -8.42
CA ASP A 64 -13.44 12.34 -7.38
C ASP A 64 -12.96 12.67 -5.97
N TYR A 65 -11.72 13.13 -5.83
CA TYR A 65 -11.16 13.50 -4.53
C TYR A 65 -12.09 14.51 -3.82
N PRO A 66 -12.41 14.36 -2.53
CA PRO A 66 -11.79 13.49 -1.52
C PRO A 66 -12.54 12.19 -1.23
N ALA A 67 -13.34 11.68 -2.13
CA ALA A 67 -14.08 10.44 -1.92
C ALA A 67 -13.19 9.25 -2.34
N PHE A 68 -12.88 8.36 -1.39
CA PHE A 68 -12.01 7.20 -1.59
C PHE A 68 -12.79 5.89 -1.50
N ASN A 69 -12.32 4.88 -2.22
CA ASN A 69 -12.83 3.52 -2.14
C ASN A 69 -11.68 2.57 -1.80
N SER A 70 -11.91 1.66 -0.86
CA SER A 70 -10.94 0.64 -0.51
C SER A 70 -10.59 -0.22 -1.72
N ILE A 71 -9.30 -0.55 -1.87
CA ILE A 71 -8.85 -1.46 -2.93
C ILE A 71 -8.65 -2.89 -2.42
N THR A 72 -8.77 -3.13 -1.13
CA THR A 72 -8.50 -4.44 -0.52
C THR A 72 -9.75 -5.29 -0.34
N ALA A 73 -10.94 -4.74 -0.50
CA ALA A 73 -12.21 -5.44 -0.32
C ALA A 73 -12.28 -6.19 1.02
N ALA A 74 -11.85 -5.53 2.10
CA ALA A 74 -11.75 -6.09 3.45
C ALA A 74 -10.66 -7.16 3.62
N GLN A 75 -9.88 -7.46 2.59
CA GLN A 75 -8.67 -8.28 2.71
C GLN A 75 -7.48 -7.36 3.01
N ARG A 76 -7.55 -6.72 4.15
CA ARG A 76 -6.58 -5.69 4.57
C ARG A 76 -5.22 -6.29 4.83
N ILE A 77 -4.20 -5.43 4.81
CA ILE A 77 -2.85 -5.83 5.16
C ILE A 77 -2.78 -5.96 6.67
N GLN A 78 -2.30 -7.11 7.16
CA GLN A 78 -2.29 -7.41 8.58
C GLN A 78 -0.99 -8.06 9.00
N LEU A 79 -0.28 -7.41 9.91
CA LEU A 79 0.83 -8.00 10.63
C LEU A 79 0.31 -8.44 12.01
N THR A 80 0.60 -9.68 12.39
CA THR A 80 0.22 -10.24 13.68
C THR A 80 1.46 -10.81 14.34
N ASN A 81 1.93 -10.14 15.39
CA ASN A 81 3.11 -10.51 16.14
C ASN A 81 4.32 -10.80 15.22
N THR A 82 4.56 -9.88 14.29
CA THR A 82 5.63 -9.99 13.30
C THR A 82 6.11 -8.61 12.89
N ASP A 83 7.24 -8.57 12.20
CA ASP A 83 7.84 -7.33 11.70
C ASP A 83 7.89 -7.27 10.16
N LYS A 84 7.31 -8.25 9.47
CA LYS A 84 7.31 -8.29 8.01
C LYS A 84 6.09 -8.99 7.46
N TYR A 85 5.75 -8.64 6.21
CA TYR A 85 4.57 -9.16 5.52
C TYR A 85 4.84 -9.16 4.02
N PHE A 86 4.36 -10.17 3.33
CA PHE A 86 4.40 -10.24 1.88
C PHE A 86 3.15 -10.94 1.36
N ASP A 87 2.52 -10.35 0.33
CA ASP A 87 1.35 -10.93 -0.32
C ASP A 87 1.45 -10.68 -1.82
N ASP A 88 1.45 -11.74 -2.61
CA ASP A 88 1.44 -11.69 -4.07
C ASP A 88 0.18 -12.31 -4.67
N VAL A 89 -0.76 -12.73 -3.83
CA VAL A 89 -2.07 -13.25 -4.27
C VAL A 89 -3.08 -12.12 -4.40
N LEU A 90 -3.08 -11.18 -3.46
CA LEU A 90 -3.93 -9.98 -3.44
C LEU A 90 -5.40 -10.34 -3.63
N ASN A 91 -5.86 -11.30 -2.83
CA ASN A 91 -7.18 -11.89 -2.96
C ASN A 91 -8.28 -10.82 -2.86
N ASN A 92 -9.12 -10.71 -3.89
CA ASN A 92 -10.21 -9.74 -3.99
C ASN A 92 -9.79 -8.27 -4.07
N TRP A 93 -8.50 -7.98 -4.22
CA TRP A 93 -8.05 -6.60 -4.37
C TRP A 93 -8.42 -6.02 -5.73
N THR A 94 -8.65 -4.72 -5.76
CA THR A 94 -8.67 -3.93 -7.00
C THR A 94 -7.25 -3.55 -7.31
N THR A 95 -6.63 -4.17 -8.31
CA THR A 95 -5.20 -4.04 -8.54
C THR A 95 -4.83 -3.07 -9.66
N ASN A 96 -5.79 -2.61 -10.46
CA ASN A 96 -5.52 -1.67 -11.54
C ASN A 96 -5.20 -0.28 -11.00
N ILE A 97 -4.11 0.30 -11.49
CA ILE A 97 -3.72 1.68 -11.23
C ILE A 97 -3.67 2.42 -12.56
N VAL A 98 -4.26 3.59 -12.61
CA VAL A 98 -4.20 4.51 -13.75
C VAL A 98 -3.37 5.71 -13.33
N ALA A 99 -2.49 6.19 -14.24
CA ALA A 99 -1.66 7.35 -13.95
C ALA A 99 -2.52 8.51 -13.43
N GLY A 100 -2.12 9.10 -12.31
CA GLY A 100 -2.87 10.14 -11.62
C GLY A 100 -3.73 9.64 -10.48
N ASP A 101 -3.85 8.33 -10.29
CA ASP A 101 -4.57 7.78 -9.13
C ASP A 101 -3.91 8.20 -7.83
N ILE A 102 -4.74 8.41 -6.81
CA ILE A 102 -4.30 8.81 -5.48
C ILE A 102 -4.63 7.67 -4.52
N LEU A 103 -3.62 7.22 -3.80
CA LEU A 103 -3.78 6.22 -2.73
C LEU A 103 -3.78 6.90 -1.37
N ARG A 104 -4.59 6.39 -0.47
CA ARG A 104 -4.62 6.80 0.94
C ARG A 104 -4.38 5.58 1.82
N PHE A 105 -3.58 5.78 2.85
CA PHE A 105 -3.21 4.73 3.79
C PHE A 105 -3.86 5.00 5.13
N ASP A 106 -4.71 4.09 5.59
CA ASP A 106 -5.44 4.20 6.86
C ASP A 106 -5.04 3.09 7.81
N VAL A 107 -4.57 3.44 8.98
CA VAL A 107 -4.31 2.47 10.05
C VAL A 107 -5.63 2.17 10.76
N ILE A 108 -6.00 0.90 10.77
CA ILE A 108 -7.26 0.43 11.36
C ILE A 108 -7.04 0.04 12.83
N SER A 109 -5.93 -0.65 13.10
CA SER A 109 -5.51 -1.00 14.46
C SER A 109 -4.00 -1.12 14.51
N VAL A 110 -3.41 -0.88 15.66
CA VAL A 110 -1.95 -0.97 15.82
C VAL A 110 -1.61 -1.22 17.28
N ASN A 111 -0.57 -2.04 17.50
CA ASN A 111 0.00 -2.28 18.81
C ASN A 111 1.51 -2.44 18.68
N GLN A 112 2.28 -1.61 19.39
CA GLN A 112 3.74 -1.56 19.49
C GLN A 112 4.46 -0.99 18.28
N ILE A 113 3.96 -1.20 17.07
CA ILE A 113 4.62 -0.72 15.84
C ILE A 113 4.52 0.80 15.76
N ARG A 114 5.65 1.47 15.42
CA ARG A 114 5.72 2.92 15.28
C ARG A 114 6.06 3.36 13.85
N ARG A 115 6.66 2.46 13.07
CA ARG A 115 7.07 2.78 11.70
C ARG A 115 6.90 1.57 10.80
N VAL A 116 6.31 1.79 9.63
CA VAL A 116 6.22 0.76 8.60
C VAL A 116 6.62 1.35 7.25
N LEU A 117 7.29 0.53 6.45
CA LEU A 117 7.50 0.78 5.03
C LEU A 117 6.57 -0.13 4.27
N ILE A 118 5.75 0.46 3.41
CA ILE A 118 4.83 -0.26 2.53
C ILE A 118 5.34 -0.14 1.11
N SER A 119 5.57 -1.28 0.46
CA SER A 119 6.06 -1.31 -0.92
C SER A 119 5.04 -2.03 -1.80
N LEU A 120 4.56 -1.32 -2.82
CA LEU A 120 3.66 -1.88 -3.84
C LEU A 120 4.45 -2.03 -5.13
N LYS A 121 4.53 -3.25 -5.64
CA LYS A 121 5.16 -3.49 -6.93
C LYS A 121 4.11 -3.46 -8.02
N LEU A 122 4.32 -2.60 -8.99
CA LEU A 122 3.44 -2.43 -10.14
C LEU A 122 4.09 -3.04 -11.38
N LYS A 123 3.32 -3.82 -12.12
CA LYS A 123 3.68 -4.23 -13.46
C LYS A 123 3.06 -3.26 -14.46
N LEU A 124 3.90 -2.64 -15.27
CA LEU A 124 3.47 -1.65 -16.25
C LEU A 124 2.96 -2.27 -17.55
#